data_351bf5670221fd873277058e69600d66
#
_entry.id   351bf5670221fd873277058e69600d66
#
_cell.length_a   1.000
_cell.length_b   1.000
_cell.length_c   1.000
_cell.angle_alpha   90.00
_cell.angle_beta   90.00
_cell.angle_gamma   90.00
#
_symmetry.space_group_name_H-M   'P 1'
#
loop_
_entity.id
_entity.type
_entity.pdbx_description
1 polymer ?
#
loop_
_entity_poly.entity_id
_entity_poly.type
_entity_poly.pdbx_seq_one_letter_code
_entity_poly.pdbx_strand_id
1 'polypeptide(L)'
;HPTDVMPTAKSVISLGMVLPKDILEQDIRTYTDIRNEAVKKMDKVAADVAAELKGLKYKAVSIVSLSGKFVDGHFRSRVSLKHAAELAGLGVIARNYLLTNNKYGNLLWFTAVVTSLELEPDPLATYQVCNNCNLCVDLCPSGALTDENNFSQKGCRKVRSGRKSDEGIC
;
A
#
# COMPACT_ATOMS: atom_id res chain seq x y z
N HIS A 1 -6.59 4.23 -12.85
CA HIS A 1 -6.05 3.16 -13.68
C HIS A 1 -4.60 3.47 -14.08
N PRO A 2 -3.70 2.48 -14.34
CA PRO A 2 -2.31 2.76 -14.78
C PRO A 2 -2.25 3.63 -16.03
N THR A 3 -3.20 3.52 -16.95
CA THR A 3 -3.30 4.37 -18.14
C THR A 3 -3.60 5.84 -17.85
N ASP A 4 -4.14 6.17 -16.66
CA ASP A 4 -4.34 7.56 -16.21
C ASP A 4 -3.00 8.21 -15.81
N VAL A 5 -1.99 7.39 -15.49
CA VAL A 5 -0.62 7.83 -15.21
C VAL A 5 0.16 7.95 -16.52
N MET A 6 0.06 6.93 -17.35
CA MET A 6 0.76 6.82 -18.62
C MET A 6 -0.13 6.11 -19.66
N PRO A 7 -0.64 6.80 -20.69
CA PRO A 7 -1.55 6.20 -21.68
C PRO A 7 -1.01 4.96 -22.38
N THR A 8 0.31 4.84 -22.48
CA THR A 8 1.01 3.69 -23.08
C THR A 8 1.38 2.59 -22.08
N ALA A 9 0.81 2.61 -20.88
CA ALA A 9 1.09 1.61 -19.85
C ALA A 9 0.63 0.21 -20.30
N LYS A 10 1.53 -0.76 -20.17
CA LYS A 10 1.26 -2.18 -20.41
C LYS A 10 1.39 -2.99 -19.14
N SER A 11 2.34 -2.64 -18.26
CA SER A 11 2.60 -3.37 -17.02
C SER A 11 2.79 -2.42 -15.83
N VAL A 12 2.57 -2.95 -14.64
CA VAL A 12 2.88 -2.33 -13.36
C VAL A 12 3.80 -3.25 -12.58
N ILE A 13 5.01 -2.79 -12.28
CA ILE A 13 5.95 -3.48 -11.41
C ILE A 13 5.67 -3.01 -9.99
N SER A 14 5.22 -3.90 -9.12
CA SER A 14 4.95 -3.60 -7.72
C SER A 14 6.14 -3.98 -6.85
N LEU A 15 6.54 -3.09 -5.97
CA LEU A 15 7.67 -3.28 -5.06
C LEU A 15 7.18 -3.21 -3.62
N GLY A 16 7.63 -4.17 -2.80
CA GLY A 16 7.31 -4.24 -1.37
C GLY A 16 8.56 -4.22 -0.51
N MET A 17 8.54 -3.46 0.59
CA MET A 17 9.56 -3.46 1.61
C MET A 17 8.96 -3.93 2.93
N VAL A 18 9.66 -4.85 3.60
CA VAL A 18 9.28 -5.33 4.93
C VAL A 18 9.68 -4.29 5.97
N LEU A 19 8.75 -3.90 6.81
CA LEU A 19 9.01 -3.07 7.98
C LEU A 19 9.53 -3.95 9.14
N PRO A 20 10.33 -3.40 10.06
CA PRO A 20 10.78 -4.12 11.24
C PRO A 20 9.60 -4.65 12.07
N LYS A 21 9.72 -5.84 12.66
CA LYS A 21 8.63 -6.46 13.45
C LYS A 21 8.27 -5.66 14.70
N ASP A 22 9.26 -5.05 15.32
CA ASP A 22 9.13 -4.21 16.51
C ASP A 22 8.57 -2.81 16.23
N ILE A 23 8.29 -2.47 14.96
CA ILE A 23 7.75 -1.16 14.59
C ILE A 23 6.39 -0.88 15.27
N LEU A 24 5.60 -1.93 15.53
CA LEU A 24 4.29 -1.80 16.17
C LEU A 24 4.38 -1.56 17.68
N GLU A 25 5.54 -1.80 18.29
CA GLU A 25 5.83 -1.58 19.70
C GLU A 25 6.39 -0.18 19.96
N GLN A 26 6.70 0.56 18.89
CA GLN A 26 7.29 1.89 18.96
C GLN A 26 6.23 2.96 19.24
N ASP A 27 6.67 4.08 19.82
CA ASP A 27 5.85 5.27 19.88
C ASP A 27 5.56 5.83 18.48
N ILE A 28 4.53 6.68 18.35
CA ILE A 28 4.06 7.19 17.06
C ILE A 28 5.11 8.00 16.29
N ARG A 29 6.03 8.66 16.99
CA ARG A 29 7.11 9.44 16.36
C ARG A 29 8.14 8.50 15.75
N THR A 30 8.65 7.55 16.55
CA THR A 30 9.61 6.52 16.10
C THR A 30 9.04 5.69 14.94
N TYR A 31 7.77 5.25 15.06
CA TYR A 31 7.07 4.61 13.95
C TYR A 31 7.08 5.47 12.68
N THR A 32 6.76 6.75 12.83
CA THR A 32 6.68 7.67 11.69
C THR A 32 8.05 7.86 11.03
N ASP A 33 9.12 7.94 11.79
CA ASP A 33 10.48 8.10 11.29
C ASP A 33 10.95 6.84 10.55
N ILE A 34 10.77 5.65 11.12
CA ILE A 34 11.07 4.37 10.48
C ILE A 34 10.30 4.23 9.15
N ARG A 35 9.00 4.51 9.19
CA ARG A 35 8.17 4.48 7.98
C ARG A 35 8.66 5.48 6.93
N ASN A 36 8.99 6.71 7.31
CA ASN A 36 9.45 7.72 6.37
C ASN A 36 10.78 7.35 5.73
N GLU A 37 11.70 6.73 6.46
CA GLU A 37 12.94 6.20 5.91
C GLU A 37 12.68 5.04 4.92
N ALA A 38 11.76 4.14 5.24
CA ALA A 38 11.34 3.09 4.32
C ALA A 38 10.76 3.69 3.02
N VAL A 39 9.88 4.70 3.13
CA VAL A 39 9.30 5.42 1.98
C VAL A 39 10.40 6.02 1.11
N LYS A 40 11.35 6.76 1.67
CA LYS A 40 12.47 7.35 0.91
C LYS A 40 13.27 6.29 0.14
N LYS A 41 13.62 5.17 0.81
CA LYS A 41 14.36 4.07 0.18
C LYS A 41 13.58 3.46 -0.97
N MET A 42 12.30 3.19 -0.77
CA MET A 42 11.45 2.59 -1.80
C MET A 42 11.23 3.51 -2.99
N ASP A 43 10.96 4.80 -2.74
CA ASP A 43 10.76 5.77 -3.80
C ASP A 43 12.03 5.94 -4.64
N LYS A 44 13.22 5.86 -4.01
CA LYS A 44 14.50 5.83 -4.71
C LYS A 44 14.62 4.58 -5.60
N VAL A 45 14.37 3.39 -5.05
CA VAL A 45 14.43 2.14 -5.83
C VAL A 45 13.47 2.18 -7.02
N ALA A 46 12.24 2.65 -6.81
CA ALA A 46 11.28 2.79 -7.91
C ALA A 46 11.75 3.77 -8.98
N ALA A 47 12.39 4.87 -8.58
CA ALA A 47 12.97 5.83 -9.50
C ALA A 47 14.15 5.22 -10.29
N ASP A 48 15.01 4.45 -9.62
CA ASP A 48 16.15 3.76 -10.25
C ASP A 48 15.64 2.74 -11.29
N VAL A 49 14.65 1.90 -10.93
CA VAL A 49 14.01 0.96 -11.88
C VAL A 49 13.39 1.68 -13.07
N ALA A 50 12.70 2.80 -12.82
CA ALA A 50 12.13 3.59 -13.92
C ALA A 50 13.21 4.21 -14.82
N ALA A 51 14.36 4.59 -14.28
CA ALA A 51 15.51 5.10 -15.05
C ALA A 51 16.13 4.01 -15.93
N GLU A 52 16.34 2.81 -15.40
CA GLU A 52 16.83 1.65 -16.17
C GLU A 52 15.90 1.29 -17.33
N LEU A 53 14.60 1.23 -17.10
CA LEU A 53 13.62 0.97 -18.17
C LEU A 53 13.66 2.05 -19.26
N LYS A 54 13.87 3.33 -18.89
CA LYS A 54 14.05 4.41 -19.86
C LYS A 54 15.35 4.28 -20.64
N GLY A 55 16.44 3.83 -20.01
CA GLY A 55 17.69 3.47 -20.64
C GLY A 55 17.50 2.41 -21.73
N LEU A 56 16.63 1.44 -21.48
CA LEU A 56 16.21 0.39 -22.42
C LEU A 56 15.17 0.87 -23.46
N LYS A 57 14.90 2.18 -23.55
CA LYS A 57 13.95 2.82 -24.48
C LYS A 57 12.47 2.56 -24.20
N TYR A 58 12.11 2.02 -23.05
CA TYR A 58 10.72 1.96 -22.60
C TYR A 58 10.30 3.24 -21.88
N LYS A 59 9.00 3.58 -21.95
CA LYS A 59 8.45 4.63 -21.09
C LYS A 59 8.24 4.04 -19.70
N ALA A 60 8.59 4.76 -18.64
CA ALA A 60 8.39 4.34 -17.27
C ALA A 60 8.18 5.54 -16.35
N VAL A 61 7.30 5.37 -15.35
CA VAL A 61 6.98 6.36 -14.33
C VAL A 61 6.94 5.67 -12.96
N SER A 62 7.76 6.11 -12.03
CA SER A 62 7.68 5.66 -10.62
C SER A 62 6.46 6.28 -9.92
N ILE A 63 5.79 5.50 -9.10
CA ILE A 63 4.64 5.91 -8.28
C ILE A 63 5.13 6.09 -6.85
N VAL A 64 5.12 7.31 -6.36
CA VAL A 64 5.58 7.63 -5.01
C VAL A 64 4.69 6.95 -3.96
N SER A 65 5.31 6.33 -2.95
CA SER A 65 4.64 5.52 -1.91
C SER A 65 3.56 6.28 -1.13
N LEU A 66 3.69 7.60 -1.01
CA LEU A 66 2.74 8.49 -0.33
C LEU A 66 2.10 9.50 -1.31
N SER A 67 1.81 9.06 -2.52
CA SER A 67 1.17 9.92 -3.52
C SER A 67 -0.35 9.87 -3.42
N GLY A 68 -1.00 11.01 -3.51
CA GLY A 68 -2.45 11.10 -3.59
C GLY A 68 -2.96 12.49 -3.28
N LYS A 69 -4.21 12.74 -3.62
CA LYS A 69 -4.93 13.98 -3.33
C LYS A 69 -6.33 13.68 -2.78
N PHE A 70 -6.90 14.65 -2.09
CA PHE A 70 -8.30 14.57 -1.69
C PHE A 70 -9.20 14.92 -2.86
N VAL A 71 -10.16 14.04 -3.14
CA VAL A 71 -11.22 14.22 -4.12
C VAL A 71 -12.53 13.81 -3.45
N ASP A 72 -13.48 14.70 -3.33
CA ASP A 72 -14.79 14.47 -2.69
C ASP A 72 -14.70 13.87 -1.28
N GLY A 73 -13.74 14.35 -0.49
CA GLY A 73 -13.50 13.86 0.88
C GLY A 73 -12.77 12.52 0.98
N HIS A 74 -12.39 11.91 -0.14
CA HIS A 74 -11.62 10.68 -0.20
C HIS A 74 -10.18 10.94 -0.66
N PHE A 75 -9.22 10.29 -0.03
CA PHE A 75 -7.85 10.32 -0.50
C PHE A 75 -7.69 9.31 -1.63
N ARG A 76 -7.35 9.81 -2.80
CA ARG A 76 -7.16 9.00 -3.99
C ARG A 76 -5.77 9.19 -4.54
N SER A 77 -5.06 8.11 -4.77
CA SER A 77 -3.86 8.07 -5.61
C SER A 77 -4.23 7.70 -7.04
N ARG A 78 -3.39 8.06 -7.99
CA ARG A 78 -3.59 7.70 -9.41
C ARG A 78 -3.50 6.19 -9.64
N VAL A 79 -2.70 5.50 -8.83
CA VAL A 79 -2.61 4.03 -8.76
C VAL A 79 -2.73 3.62 -7.30
N SER A 80 -3.62 2.69 -6.99
CA SER A 80 -3.70 2.10 -5.66
C SER A 80 -2.60 1.07 -5.48
N LEU A 81 -1.56 1.42 -4.71
CA LEU A 81 -0.39 0.57 -4.51
C LEU A 81 -0.71 -0.79 -3.89
N LYS A 82 -1.67 -0.84 -2.95
CA LYS A 82 -2.07 -2.11 -2.33
C LYS A 82 -2.80 -3.04 -3.32
N HIS A 83 -3.66 -2.51 -4.20
CA HIS A 83 -4.30 -3.32 -5.23
C HIS A 83 -3.31 -3.72 -6.32
N ALA A 84 -2.36 -2.84 -6.68
CA ALA A 84 -1.28 -3.20 -7.59
C ALA A 84 -0.42 -4.33 -7.01
N ALA A 85 -0.11 -4.29 -5.71
CA ALA A 85 0.63 -5.33 -5.01
C ALA A 85 -0.14 -6.66 -4.93
N GLU A 86 -1.47 -6.62 -4.73
CA GLU A 86 -2.32 -7.81 -4.76
C GLU A 86 -2.33 -8.44 -6.15
N LEU A 87 -2.55 -7.65 -7.19
CA LEU A 87 -2.54 -8.11 -8.58
C LEU A 87 -1.17 -8.59 -9.06
N ALA A 88 -0.09 -8.17 -8.40
CA ALA A 88 1.27 -8.66 -8.60
C ALA A 88 1.63 -9.85 -7.68
N GLY A 89 0.66 -10.50 -7.03
CA GLY A 89 0.88 -11.69 -6.22
C GLY A 89 1.61 -11.48 -4.90
N LEU A 90 1.85 -10.23 -4.46
CA LEU A 90 2.57 -9.94 -3.22
C LEU A 90 1.77 -10.27 -1.95
N GLY A 91 0.48 -10.52 -2.07
CA GLY A 91 -0.40 -10.88 -0.97
C GLY A 91 -1.86 -10.78 -1.33
N VAL A 92 -2.73 -10.88 -0.34
CA VAL A 92 -4.18 -10.72 -0.48
C VAL A 92 -4.67 -9.58 0.39
N ILE A 93 -5.64 -8.81 -0.07
CA ILE A 93 -6.26 -7.76 0.75
C ILE A 93 -7.17 -8.44 1.76
N ALA A 94 -6.81 -8.31 3.05
CA ALA A 94 -7.55 -8.89 4.15
C ALA A 94 -8.75 -8.01 4.55
N ARG A 95 -9.57 -8.51 5.49
CA ARG A 95 -10.76 -7.82 6.00
C ARG A 95 -10.49 -6.45 6.61
N ASN A 96 -9.28 -6.23 7.11
CA ASN A 96 -8.82 -4.92 7.60
C ASN A 96 -8.45 -3.94 6.47
N TYR A 97 -8.68 -4.30 5.22
CA TYR A 97 -8.30 -3.54 4.01
C TYR A 97 -6.80 -3.25 3.87
N LEU A 98 -5.96 -4.03 4.55
CA LEU A 98 -4.51 -4.03 4.33
C LEU A 98 -4.13 -5.25 3.50
N LEU A 99 -3.11 -5.09 2.64
CA LEU A 99 -2.51 -6.23 1.97
C LEU A 99 -1.72 -7.04 3.00
N THR A 100 -1.99 -8.32 3.05
CA THR A 100 -1.38 -9.26 3.98
C THR A 100 -0.63 -10.35 3.21
N ASN A 101 0.64 -10.51 3.52
CA ASN A 101 1.51 -11.54 2.98
C ASN A 101 1.61 -12.70 3.97
N ASN A 102 1.69 -13.93 3.48
CA ASN A 102 1.74 -15.14 4.34
C ASN A 102 3.00 -15.22 5.22
N LYS A 103 4.10 -14.58 4.81
CA LYS A 103 5.38 -14.58 5.53
C LYS A 103 5.57 -13.34 6.43
N TYR A 104 5.11 -12.18 5.95
CA TYR A 104 5.40 -10.88 6.57
C TYR A 104 4.16 -10.21 7.17
N GLY A 105 2.99 -10.84 7.08
CA GLY A 105 1.73 -10.24 7.52
C GLY A 105 1.44 -8.95 6.75
N ASN A 106 0.99 -7.93 7.45
CA ASN A 106 0.74 -6.59 6.92
C ASN A 106 1.90 -5.59 7.15
N LEU A 107 3.07 -6.09 7.58
CA LEU A 107 4.28 -5.27 7.78
C LEU A 107 4.99 -4.98 6.46
N LEU A 108 4.24 -4.56 5.46
CA LEU A 108 4.73 -4.26 4.12
C LEU A 108 4.37 -2.84 3.73
N TRP A 109 5.33 -2.14 3.17
CA TRP A 109 5.12 -0.86 2.49
C TRP A 109 5.33 -1.01 0.99
N PHE A 110 4.60 -0.27 0.17
CA PHE A 110 4.56 -0.48 -1.27
C PHE A 110 4.88 0.77 -2.07
N THR A 111 5.53 0.56 -3.21
CA THR A 111 5.65 1.50 -4.32
C THR A 111 5.48 0.75 -5.64
N ALA A 112 5.43 1.46 -6.75
CA ALA A 112 5.28 0.81 -8.05
C ALA A 112 5.98 1.59 -9.17
N VAL A 113 6.22 0.91 -10.28
CA VAL A 113 6.63 1.51 -11.55
C VAL A 113 5.62 1.12 -12.63
N VAL A 114 5.03 2.11 -13.28
CA VAL A 114 4.19 1.92 -14.46
C VAL A 114 5.08 1.99 -15.70
N THR A 115 4.99 0.99 -16.58
CA THR A 115 5.86 0.90 -17.76
C THR A 115 5.12 0.54 -19.04
N SER A 116 5.67 0.95 -20.19
CA SER A 116 5.24 0.49 -21.51
C SER A 116 5.87 -0.86 -21.92
N LEU A 117 6.78 -1.39 -21.12
CA LEU A 117 7.27 -2.75 -21.28
C LEU A 117 6.15 -3.73 -20.95
N GLU A 118 5.92 -4.68 -21.81
CA GLU A 118 4.99 -5.80 -21.57
C GLU A 118 5.72 -6.89 -20.80
N LEU A 119 5.22 -7.24 -19.64
CA LEU A 119 5.75 -8.27 -18.75
C LEU A 119 4.70 -9.36 -18.54
N GLU A 120 5.14 -10.60 -18.44
CA GLU A 120 4.28 -11.68 -17.98
C GLU A 120 3.82 -11.40 -16.54
N PRO A 121 2.53 -11.58 -16.25
CA PRO A 121 2.02 -11.33 -14.89
C PRO A 121 2.50 -12.43 -13.93
N ASP A 122 2.86 -12.03 -12.72
CA ASP A 122 3.09 -12.98 -11.65
C ASP A 122 1.77 -13.67 -11.23
N PRO A 123 1.81 -14.93 -10.75
CA PRO A 123 0.63 -15.61 -10.26
C PRO A 123 0.05 -14.92 -9.04
N LEU A 124 -1.28 -14.83 -8.97
CA LEU A 124 -1.96 -14.26 -7.81
C LEU A 124 -1.71 -15.09 -6.55
N ALA A 125 -1.63 -14.43 -5.41
CA ALA A 125 -1.62 -15.11 -4.12
C ALA A 125 -3.00 -15.74 -3.86
N THR A 126 -3.02 -17.04 -3.51
CA THR A 126 -4.25 -17.84 -3.37
C THR A 126 -4.51 -18.30 -1.94
N TYR A 127 -3.66 -17.94 -0.98
CA TYR A 127 -3.82 -18.31 0.44
C TYR A 127 -4.89 -17.48 1.13
N GLN A 128 -5.53 -18.08 2.13
CA GLN A 128 -6.52 -17.42 2.97
C GLN A 128 -5.85 -16.82 4.21
N VAL A 129 -6.08 -15.54 4.46
CA VAL A 129 -5.55 -14.82 5.64
C VAL A 129 -6.61 -14.58 6.72
N CYS A 130 -7.90 -14.57 6.34
CA CYS A 130 -9.00 -14.34 7.27
C CYS A 130 -9.74 -15.67 7.54
N ASN A 131 -9.92 -16.01 8.82
CA ASN A 131 -10.63 -17.20 9.31
C ASN A 131 -11.86 -16.84 10.15
N ASN A 132 -12.54 -15.75 9.82
CA ASN A 132 -13.72 -15.23 10.52
C ASN A 132 -13.45 -14.72 11.95
N CYS A 133 -12.22 -14.34 12.30
CA CYS A 133 -11.87 -13.89 13.65
C CYS A 133 -12.44 -12.52 14.03
N ASN A 134 -12.83 -11.67 13.08
CA ASN A 134 -13.43 -10.33 13.25
C ASN A 134 -12.64 -9.32 14.10
N LEU A 135 -11.50 -9.66 14.67
CA LEU A 135 -10.73 -8.79 15.57
C LEU A 135 -10.48 -7.38 15.01
N CYS A 136 -10.22 -7.27 13.70
CA CYS A 136 -10.00 -5.97 13.08
C CYS A 136 -11.26 -5.09 13.03
N VAL A 137 -12.45 -5.70 13.02
CA VAL A 137 -13.76 -5.01 13.08
C VAL A 137 -14.02 -4.58 14.51
N ASP A 138 -13.93 -5.52 15.46
CA ASP A 138 -14.23 -5.31 16.88
C ASP A 138 -13.32 -4.25 17.51
N LEU A 139 -12.04 -4.25 17.13
CA LEU A 139 -11.03 -3.32 17.65
C LEU A 139 -10.90 -2.03 16.83
N CYS A 140 -11.71 -1.83 15.78
CA CYS A 140 -11.62 -0.63 14.98
C CYS A 140 -12.09 0.62 15.75
N PRO A 141 -11.19 1.53 16.16
CA PRO A 141 -11.55 2.64 17.05
C PRO A 141 -12.47 3.67 16.39
N SER A 142 -12.61 3.62 15.07
CA SER A 142 -13.47 4.51 14.30
C SER A 142 -14.77 3.84 13.83
N GLY A 143 -14.93 2.52 14.04
CA GLY A 143 -16.00 1.75 13.41
C GLY A 143 -15.97 1.80 11.87
N ALA A 144 -14.81 2.10 11.29
CA ALA A 144 -14.67 2.23 9.84
C ALA A 144 -14.67 0.89 9.10
N LEU A 145 -14.45 -0.21 9.81
CA LEU A 145 -14.57 -1.58 9.34
C LEU A 145 -15.90 -2.14 9.86
N THR A 146 -16.65 -2.81 9.00
CA THR A 146 -17.93 -3.44 9.36
C THR A 146 -17.93 -4.93 9.03
N ASP A 147 -18.88 -5.67 9.61
CA ASP A 147 -19.05 -7.10 9.35
C ASP A 147 -19.40 -7.43 7.90
N GLU A 148 -19.98 -6.48 7.17
CA GLU A 148 -20.37 -6.61 5.77
C GLU A 148 -19.21 -6.44 4.78
N ASN A 149 -17.95 -6.58 5.23
CA ASN A 149 -16.76 -6.31 4.42
C ASN A 149 -16.76 -4.92 3.78
N ASN A 150 -17.26 -3.94 4.51
CA ASN A 150 -17.30 -2.55 4.06
C ASN A 150 -16.27 -1.71 4.84
N PHE A 151 -15.70 -0.71 4.17
CA PHE A 151 -14.67 0.16 4.74
C PHE A 151 -14.97 1.62 4.47
N SER A 152 -15.11 2.40 5.55
CA SER A 152 -15.23 3.85 5.47
C SER A 152 -13.88 4.54 5.60
N GLN A 153 -13.26 4.89 4.47
CA GLN A 153 -12.02 5.67 4.48
C GLN A 153 -12.17 7.02 5.22
N LYS A 154 -13.34 7.67 5.07
CA LYS A 154 -13.64 8.95 5.75
C LYS A 154 -13.70 8.76 7.26
N GLY A 155 -14.35 7.69 7.75
CA GLY A 155 -14.42 7.34 9.17
C GLY A 155 -13.04 7.08 9.76
N CYS A 156 -12.25 6.21 9.12
CA CYS A 156 -10.89 5.88 9.52
C CYS A 156 -10.00 7.14 9.64
N ARG A 157 -10.02 8.01 8.66
CA ARG A 157 -9.20 9.23 8.65
C ARG A 157 -9.61 10.26 9.70
N LYS A 158 -10.90 10.36 10.02
CA LYS A 158 -11.39 11.28 11.06
C LYS A 158 -10.75 10.98 12.40
N VAL A 159 -10.66 9.72 12.79
CA VAL A 159 -9.99 9.30 14.03
C VAL A 159 -8.49 9.53 13.96
N ARG A 160 -7.85 9.14 12.84
CA ARG A 160 -6.41 9.34 12.66
C ARG A 160 -5.99 10.81 12.75
N SER A 161 -6.76 11.73 12.17
CA SER A 161 -6.44 13.16 12.19
C SER A 161 -6.67 13.82 13.55
N GLY A 162 -7.51 13.24 14.41
CA GLY A 162 -7.80 13.73 15.76
C GLY A 162 -6.96 13.10 16.87
N ARG A 163 -6.10 12.09 16.55
CA ARG A 163 -5.28 11.41 17.56
C ARG A 163 -4.14 12.28 18.06
N LYS A 164 -3.95 12.27 19.38
CA LYS A 164 -2.73 12.74 20.01
C LYS A 164 -1.59 11.75 19.76
N SER A 165 -0.34 12.23 19.89
CA SER A 165 0.87 11.43 19.60
C SER A 165 1.04 10.17 20.47
N ASP A 166 0.29 10.06 21.55
CA ASP A 166 0.33 9.00 22.56
C ASP A 166 -0.78 7.92 22.40
N GLU A 167 -1.72 8.09 21.47
CA GLU A 167 -2.88 7.20 21.30
C GLU A 167 -2.64 5.95 20.44
N GLY A 168 -1.39 5.60 20.17
CA GLY A 168 -1.04 4.37 19.45
C GLY A 168 -1.37 4.36 17.96
N ILE A 169 -1.01 3.26 17.30
CA ILE A 169 -1.15 3.06 15.84
C ILE A 169 -2.32 2.13 15.56
N CYS A 170 -3.15 2.50 14.59
CA CYS A 170 -4.17 1.58 14.06
C CYS A 170 -3.56 0.54 13.12
#